data_14d12e90d9ff5fc0f05df1e487d0a04e
#
_entry.id   14d12e90d9ff5fc0f05df1e487d0a04e
#
_cell.length_a   1.000
_cell.length_b   1.000
_cell.length_c   1.000
_cell.angle_alpha   90.00
_cell.angle_beta   90.00
_cell.angle_gamma   90.00
#
_symmetry.space_group_name_H-M   'P 1'
#
loop_
_entity.id
_entity.type
_entity.pdbx_description
1 polymer ?
#
loop_
_entity_poly.entity_id
_entity_poly.type
_entity_poly.pdbx_seq_one_letter_code
_entity_poly.pdbx_strand_id
1 'polypeptide(L)'
;TVTDIFTCTEKSRAYGVTKEGASFDEKALKAWESPDLGRILLCGAACNNARLCPPEKIKKRDRGGRQSELCAEGDPTETAILIACANSGINVSSLGYRRTDELPFESETRSMTVICADEKGVTTAFRKGAFDVIIKECSHVFSDSGELLTFGGAMRKQAFYKCDEYASKGLRVIAFSQQVDGEWAFLGLMAMKD
;
A
#
# COMPACT_ATOMS: atom_id res chain seq x y z
N THR A 1 -1.25 12.59 -4.46
CA THR A 1 0.08 12.08 -4.07
C THR A 1 0.03 11.44 -2.70
N VAL A 2 0.57 10.23 -2.51
CA VAL A 2 0.74 9.60 -1.18
C VAL A 2 1.75 10.42 -0.39
N THR A 3 1.38 10.79 0.84
CA THR A 3 2.21 11.60 1.75
C THR A 3 2.64 10.82 2.98
N ASP A 4 1.83 9.87 3.42
CA ASP A 4 2.07 9.10 4.64
C ASP A 4 1.63 7.64 4.46
N ILE A 5 2.33 6.74 5.13
CA ILE A 5 1.98 5.32 5.27
C ILE A 5 2.00 4.99 6.76
N PHE A 6 0.95 4.34 7.24
CA PHE A 6 0.87 3.78 8.59
C PHE A 6 0.77 2.26 8.48
N THR A 7 1.65 1.55 9.15
CA THR A 7 1.64 0.09 9.23
C THR A 7 1.15 -0.34 10.61
N CYS A 8 0.32 -1.38 10.64
CA CYS A 8 -0.26 -1.91 11.86
C CYS A 8 0.37 -3.26 12.19
N THR A 9 1.23 -3.25 13.20
CA THR A 9 1.86 -4.42 13.81
C THR A 9 1.85 -4.23 15.33
N GLU A 10 2.47 -5.13 16.10
CA GLU A 10 2.66 -4.90 17.54
C GLU A 10 3.46 -3.60 17.84
N LYS A 11 4.26 -3.13 16.90
CA LYS A 11 5.04 -1.89 17.00
C LYS A 11 4.65 -0.89 15.91
N SER A 12 3.38 -0.72 15.65
CA SER A 12 2.88 0.14 14.58
C SER A 12 3.75 1.36 14.27
N ARG A 13 4.00 1.61 12.98
CA ARG A 13 4.90 2.68 12.51
C ARG A 13 4.21 3.61 11.53
N ALA A 14 4.65 4.86 11.52
CA ALA A 14 4.25 5.83 10.50
C ALA A 14 5.48 6.24 9.69
N TYR A 15 5.32 6.25 8.36
CA TYR A 15 6.35 6.61 7.39
C TYR A 15 5.89 7.85 6.63
N GLY A 16 6.77 8.83 6.45
CA GLY A 16 6.57 9.88 5.46
C GLY A 16 6.86 9.36 4.06
N VAL A 17 6.21 9.93 3.05
CA VAL A 17 6.45 9.57 1.66
C VAL A 17 6.82 10.82 0.86
N THR A 18 7.92 10.74 0.15
CA THR A 18 8.43 11.79 -0.73
C THR A 18 8.61 11.26 -2.17
N LYS A 19 9.14 12.09 -3.05
CA LYS A 19 9.54 11.65 -4.40
C LYS A 19 10.66 10.61 -4.40
N GLU A 20 11.38 10.45 -3.30
CA GLU A 20 12.44 9.47 -3.12
C GLU A 20 11.95 8.15 -2.52
N GLY A 21 10.67 8.11 -2.16
CA GLY A 21 10.01 6.96 -1.56
C GLY A 21 9.66 7.16 -0.08
N ALA A 22 9.45 6.06 0.64
CA ALA A 22 9.14 6.07 2.06
C ALA A 22 10.35 6.45 2.91
N SER A 23 10.10 7.12 4.04
CA SER A 23 11.12 7.50 5.02
C SER A 23 10.62 7.30 6.45
N PHE A 24 11.53 6.96 7.35
CA PHE A 24 11.29 6.85 8.78
C PHE A 24 12.40 7.61 9.52
N ASP A 25 12.03 8.49 10.45
CA ASP A 25 12.96 9.39 11.15
C ASP A 25 13.92 10.11 10.18
N GLU A 26 13.35 10.70 9.11
CA GLU A 26 14.07 11.42 8.04
C GLU A 26 15.02 10.55 7.19
N LYS A 27 15.14 9.26 7.49
CA LYS A 27 15.94 8.32 6.71
C LYS A 27 15.09 7.63 5.65
N ALA A 28 15.50 7.74 4.38
CA ALA A 28 14.87 7.01 3.29
C ALA A 28 14.97 5.49 3.50
N LEU A 29 13.86 4.78 3.30
CA LEU A 29 13.77 3.34 3.43
C LEU A 29 13.26 2.71 2.14
N LYS A 30 13.78 1.53 1.85
CA LYS A 30 13.26 0.68 0.78
C LYS A 30 12.36 -0.41 1.35
N ALA A 31 11.43 -0.88 0.53
CA ALA A 31 10.43 -1.87 0.91
C ALA A 31 11.02 -3.12 1.59
N TRP A 32 12.21 -3.56 1.18
CA TRP A 32 12.88 -4.73 1.74
C TRP A 32 13.59 -4.49 3.08
N GLU A 33 13.74 -3.24 3.51
CA GLU A 33 14.40 -2.89 4.78
C GLU A 33 13.46 -2.95 5.97
N SER A 34 12.14 -2.98 5.73
CA SER A 34 11.11 -3.07 6.76
C SER A 34 9.97 -3.97 6.29
N PRO A 35 9.78 -5.16 6.90
CA PRO A 35 8.79 -6.15 6.44
C PRO A 35 7.36 -5.63 6.42
N ASP A 36 6.96 -4.82 7.39
CA ASP A 36 5.64 -4.19 7.47
C ASP A 36 5.42 -3.19 6.33
N LEU A 37 6.42 -2.32 6.07
CA LEU A 37 6.40 -1.41 4.93
C LEU A 37 6.36 -2.18 3.61
N GLY A 38 7.18 -3.22 3.48
CA GLY A 38 7.21 -4.07 2.30
C GLY A 38 5.87 -4.70 1.96
N ARG A 39 5.14 -5.20 2.98
CA ARG A 39 3.82 -5.83 2.77
C ARG A 39 2.77 -4.85 2.27
N ILE A 40 2.66 -3.67 2.89
CA ILE A 40 1.65 -2.69 2.47
C ILE A 40 1.96 -2.13 1.08
N LEU A 41 3.23 -1.89 0.76
CA LEU A 41 3.66 -1.45 -0.58
C LEU A 41 3.41 -2.52 -1.64
N LEU A 42 3.71 -3.79 -1.34
CA LEU A 42 3.41 -4.91 -2.23
C LEU A 42 1.90 -5.04 -2.49
N CYS A 43 1.09 -4.95 -1.44
CA CYS A 43 -0.38 -4.95 -1.56
C CYS A 43 -0.86 -3.77 -2.43
N GLY A 44 -0.33 -2.57 -2.22
CA GLY A 44 -0.66 -1.38 -3.00
C GLY A 44 -0.29 -1.50 -4.48
N ALA A 45 0.79 -2.19 -4.79
CA ALA A 45 1.22 -2.45 -6.17
C ALA A 45 0.43 -3.59 -6.83
N ALA A 46 0.14 -4.68 -6.10
CA ALA A 46 -0.60 -5.84 -6.61
C ALA A 46 -2.08 -5.54 -6.83
N CYS A 47 -2.72 -4.87 -5.85
CA CYS A 47 -4.12 -4.45 -5.91
C CYS A 47 -4.23 -3.07 -6.60
N ASN A 48 -3.84 -2.99 -7.88
CA ASN A 48 -3.74 -1.74 -8.60
C ASN A 48 -3.91 -1.98 -10.11
N ASN A 49 -4.68 -1.13 -10.79
CA ASN A 49 -4.91 -1.20 -12.24
C ASN A 49 -4.18 -0.10 -13.01
N ALA A 50 -3.52 0.85 -12.33
CA ALA A 50 -2.65 1.81 -12.97
C ALA A 50 -1.36 1.14 -13.52
N ARG A 51 -0.71 1.81 -14.46
CA ARG A 51 0.54 1.35 -15.08
C ARG A 51 1.56 2.48 -15.10
N LEU A 52 2.81 2.16 -14.81
CA LEU A 52 3.89 3.13 -15.01
C LEU A 52 4.01 3.49 -16.49
N CYS A 53 4.26 4.76 -16.76
CA CYS A 53 4.55 5.22 -18.11
C CYS A 53 5.84 4.56 -18.62
N PRO A 54 5.90 4.21 -19.90
CA PRO A 54 7.13 3.72 -20.51
C PRO A 54 8.24 4.80 -20.46
N PRO A 55 9.52 4.39 -20.42
CA PRO A 55 10.67 5.31 -20.29
C PRO A 55 10.69 6.46 -21.29
N GLU A 56 10.12 6.27 -22.47
CA GLU A 56 10.06 7.28 -23.54
C GLU A 56 9.13 8.45 -23.20
N LYS A 57 8.09 8.20 -22.38
CA LYS A 57 7.15 9.23 -21.87
C LYS A 57 7.65 9.96 -20.64
N ILE A 58 8.68 9.43 -19.98
CA ILE A 58 9.30 10.07 -18.83
C ILE A 58 10.09 11.28 -19.36
N LYS A 59 9.66 12.49 -19.04
CA LYS A 59 10.34 13.73 -19.45
C LYS A 59 11.82 13.63 -19.07
N LYS A 60 12.70 13.57 -20.10
CA LYS A 60 14.14 13.59 -19.93
C LYS A 60 14.53 14.86 -19.16
N ARG A 61 15.49 14.70 -18.24
CA ARG A 61 16.12 15.77 -17.45
C ARG A 61 16.11 17.12 -18.17
N ASP A 62 15.49 18.12 -17.55
CA ASP A 62 15.83 19.49 -17.86
C ASP A 62 17.32 19.71 -17.57
N ARG A 63 17.97 20.62 -18.31
CA ARG A 63 19.40 20.95 -18.21
C ARG A 63 19.88 21.34 -16.80
N GLY A 64 19.01 21.29 -15.77
CA GLY A 64 19.27 21.56 -14.36
C GLY A 64 19.46 20.33 -13.46
N GLY A 65 19.56 19.12 -14.00
CA GLY A 65 19.96 17.94 -13.19
C GLY A 65 18.86 17.32 -12.32
N ARG A 66 17.58 17.72 -12.43
CA ARG A 66 16.48 17.07 -11.69
C ARG A 66 16.26 15.66 -12.19
N GLN A 67 16.13 14.73 -11.25
CA GLN A 67 15.75 13.34 -11.54
C GLN A 67 14.43 13.30 -12.30
N SER A 68 14.34 12.43 -13.32
CA SER A 68 13.09 12.16 -14.05
C SER A 68 12.03 11.66 -13.07
N GLU A 69 10.94 12.41 -12.93
CA GLU A 69 9.81 11.97 -12.08
C GLU A 69 9.11 10.79 -12.76
N LEU A 70 8.83 9.74 -11.98
CA LEU A 70 8.00 8.63 -12.44
C LEU A 70 6.60 9.16 -12.77
N CYS A 71 6.03 8.66 -13.84
CA CYS A 71 4.63 8.89 -14.17
C CYS A 71 3.87 7.58 -14.28
N ALA A 72 2.57 7.62 -14.04
CA ALA A 72 1.68 6.49 -14.19
C ALA A 72 0.37 6.93 -14.87
N GLU A 73 -0.27 6.00 -15.57
CA GLU A 73 -1.55 6.18 -16.24
C GLU A 73 -2.61 5.31 -15.55
N GLY A 74 -3.81 5.86 -15.32
CA GLY A 74 -4.93 5.19 -14.66
C GLY A 74 -5.70 6.12 -13.73
N ASP A 75 -6.47 5.55 -12.81
CA ASP A 75 -7.16 6.31 -11.77
C ASP A 75 -6.17 7.12 -10.91
N PRO A 76 -6.48 8.38 -10.56
CA PRO A 76 -5.57 9.24 -9.80
C PRO A 76 -5.13 8.65 -8.44
N THR A 77 -6.01 7.93 -7.75
CA THR A 77 -5.68 7.26 -6.48
C THR A 77 -4.71 6.12 -6.71
N GLU A 78 -4.98 5.29 -7.71
CA GLU A 78 -4.15 4.16 -8.08
C GLU A 78 -2.78 4.57 -8.60
N THR A 79 -2.72 5.62 -9.44
CA THR A 79 -1.45 6.16 -9.94
C THR A 79 -0.58 6.70 -8.79
N ALA A 80 -1.18 7.39 -7.82
CA ALA A 80 -0.45 7.90 -6.64
C ALA A 80 0.14 6.76 -5.80
N ILE A 81 -0.63 5.70 -5.56
CA ILE A 81 -0.17 4.51 -4.83
C ILE A 81 0.96 3.82 -5.60
N LEU A 82 0.79 3.59 -6.91
CA LEU A 82 1.77 2.88 -7.72
C LEU A 82 3.11 3.62 -7.78
N ILE A 83 3.09 4.95 -7.92
CA ILE A 83 4.30 5.78 -7.90
C ILE A 83 5.00 5.70 -6.53
N ALA A 84 4.24 5.77 -5.43
CA ALA A 84 4.80 5.63 -4.08
C ALA A 84 5.48 4.26 -3.88
N CYS A 85 4.85 3.18 -4.35
CA CYS A 85 5.42 1.83 -4.32
C CYS A 85 6.72 1.74 -5.12
N ALA A 86 6.74 2.24 -6.35
CA ALA A 86 7.91 2.22 -7.23
C ALA A 86 9.07 3.05 -6.64
N ASN A 87 8.81 4.25 -6.14
CA ASN A 87 9.81 5.10 -5.49
C ASN A 87 10.41 4.46 -4.23
N SER A 88 9.59 3.66 -3.52
CA SER A 88 10.03 2.91 -2.33
C SER A 88 10.73 1.58 -2.68
N GLY A 89 10.99 1.31 -3.96
CA GLY A 89 11.81 0.19 -4.42
C GLY A 89 11.04 -1.07 -4.78
N ILE A 90 9.70 -1.04 -4.83
CA ILE A 90 8.93 -2.16 -5.38
C ILE A 90 9.14 -2.22 -6.90
N ASN A 91 9.55 -3.39 -7.39
CA ASN A 91 9.56 -3.65 -8.83
C ASN A 91 8.15 -3.96 -9.32
N VAL A 92 7.39 -2.91 -9.66
CA VAL A 92 5.98 -3.03 -10.05
C VAL A 92 5.76 -3.83 -11.34
N SER A 93 6.81 -4.02 -12.15
CA SER A 93 6.75 -4.84 -13.37
C SER A 93 6.98 -6.32 -13.09
N SER A 94 7.47 -6.68 -11.90
CA SER A 94 7.78 -8.05 -11.50
C SER A 94 7.58 -8.22 -10.00
N LEU A 95 6.33 -8.42 -9.59
CA LEU A 95 5.95 -8.55 -8.17
C LEU A 95 6.17 -9.95 -7.61
N GLY A 96 6.54 -10.94 -8.45
CA GLY A 96 6.57 -12.34 -8.06
C GLY A 96 5.18 -12.99 -7.91
N TYR A 97 4.15 -12.28 -8.34
CA TYR A 97 2.75 -12.73 -8.31
C TYR A 97 2.10 -12.57 -9.68
N ARG A 98 1.30 -13.56 -10.06
CA ARG A 98 0.43 -13.50 -11.24
C ARG A 98 -1.01 -13.31 -10.77
N ARG A 99 -1.66 -12.24 -11.19
CA ARG A 99 -3.08 -12.03 -10.91
C ARG A 99 -3.91 -13.11 -11.61
N THR A 100 -4.78 -13.77 -10.87
CA THR A 100 -5.65 -14.85 -11.35
C THR A 100 -7.10 -14.43 -11.39
N ASP A 101 -7.53 -13.52 -10.51
CA ASP A 101 -8.90 -13.02 -10.45
C ASP A 101 -8.94 -11.61 -9.86
N GLU A 102 -10.05 -10.91 -10.07
CA GLU A 102 -10.28 -9.56 -9.58
C GLU A 102 -11.76 -9.33 -9.24
N LEU A 103 -11.99 -8.75 -8.06
CA LEU A 103 -13.23 -8.09 -7.70
C LEU A 103 -12.98 -6.59 -7.81
N PRO A 104 -13.47 -5.92 -8.86
CA PRO A 104 -13.16 -4.52 -9.11
C PRO A 104 -13.75 -3.63 -8.01
N PHE A 105 -13.27 -2.38 -7.96
CA PHE A 105 -13.83 -1.39 -7.04
C PHE A 105 -15.28 -1.08 -7.43
N GLU A 106 -16.18 -1.21 -6.45
CA GLU A 106 -17.58 -0.81 -6.57
C GLU A 106 -17.94 0.17 -5.46
N SER A 107 -18.81 1.14 -5.80
CA SER A 107 -19.24 2.17 -4.84
C SER A 107 -20.04 1.59 -3.67
N GLU A 108 -20.66 0.46 -3.84
CA GLU A 108 -21.44 -0.23 -2.81
C GLU A 108 -20.52 -0.92 -1.80
N THR A 109 -19.52 -1.66 -2.28
CA THR A 109 -18.56 -2.37 -1.46
C THR A 109 -17.41 -1.49 -0.97
N ARG A 110 -17.16 -0.39 -1.66
CA ARG A 110 -16.07 0.57 -1.42
C ARG A 110 -14.69 -0.08 -1.23
N SER A 111 -14.48 -1.19 -1.95
CA SER A 111 -13.24 -1.96 -1.90
C SER A 111 -12.95 -2.64 -3.23
N MET A 112 -11.70 -2.96 -3.45
CA MET A 112 -11.19 -3.75 -4.57
C MET A 112 -10.36 -4.90 -4.03
N THR A 113 -10.51 -6.08 -4.60
CA THR A 113 -9.72 -7.27 -4.23
C THR A 113 -9.10 -7.86 -5.48
N VAL A 114 -7.85 -8.27 -5.41
CA VAL A 114 -7.20 -9.09 -6.42
C VAL A 114 -6.75 -10.41 -5.80
N ILE A 115 -6.88 -11.48 -6.57
CA ILE A 115 -6.38 -12.80 -6.18
C ILE A 115 -5.16 -13.08 -7.04
N CYS A 116 -4.07 -13.43 -6.39
CA CYS A 116 -2.77 -13.65 -7.03
C CYS A 116 -2.22 -15.03 -6.65
N ALA A 117 -1.49 -15.64 -7.57
CA ALA A 117 -0.71 -16.84 -7.32
C ALA A 117 0.79 -16.51 -7.43
N ASP A 118 1.58 -17.04 -6.51
CA ASP A 118 3.03 -16.98 -6.57
C ASP A 118 3.61 -18.01 -7.59
N GLU A 119 4.91 -18.06 -7.72
CA GLU A 119 5.60 -19.01 -8.62
C GLU A 119 5.36 -20.47 -8.27
N LYS A 120 5.00 -20.77 -7.02
CA LYS A 120 4.66 -22.11 -6.55
C LYS A 120 3.17 -22.45 -6.68
N GLY A 121 2.36 -21.50 -7.16
CA GLY A 121 0.91 -21.63 -7.28
C GLY A 121 0.16 -21.39 -5.99
N VAL A 122 0.80 -20.93 -4.92
CA VAL A 122 0.13 -20.55 -3.67
C VAL A 122 -0.62 -19.26 -3.89
N THR A 123 -1.92 -19.28 -3.58
CA THR A 123 -2.79 -18.12 -3.77
C THR A 123 -2.85 -17.24 -2.53
N THR A 124 -2.88 -15.93 -2.76
CA THR A 124 -3.17 -14.92 -1.75
C THR A 124 -4.10 -13.88 -2.34
N ALA A 125 -4.89 -13.22 -1.50
CA ALA A 125 -5.71 -12.10 -1.92
C ALA A 125 -5.18 -10.81 -1.29
N PHE A 126 -5.14 -9.75 -2.10
CA PHE A 126 -4.82 -8.39 -1.67
C PHE A 126 -6.06 -7.52 -1.82
N ARG A 127 -6.35 -6.71 -0.82
CA ARG A 127 -7.51 -5.82 -0.82
C ARG A 127 -7.13 -4.41 -0.40
N LYS A 128 -7.73 -3.43 -1.06
CA LYS A 128 -7.70 -2.03 -0.67
C LYS A 128 -9.11 -1.44 -0.66
N GLY A 129 -9.34 -0.44 0.15
CA GLY A 129 -10.66 0.22 0.20
C GLY A 129 -10.82 1.21 1.33
N ALA A 130 -12.07 1.58 1.58
CA ALA A 130 -12.42 2.46 2.68
C ALA A 130 -12.08 1.82 4.03
N PHE A 131 -11.53 2.61 4.93
CA PHE A 131 -11.05 2.13 6.22
C PHE A 131 -12.10 1.39 7.04
N ASP A 132 -13.30 1.94 7.11
CA ASP A 132 -14.42 1.36 7.88
C ASP A 132 -14.92 0.03 7.32
N VAL A 133 -14.68 -0.24 6.04
CA VAL A 133 -14.97 -1.54 5.41
C VAL A 133 -13.84 -2.54 5.73
N ILE A 134 -12.61 -2.18 5.40
CA ILE A 134 -11.46 -3.08 5.51
C ILE A 134 -11.22 -3.51 6.96
N ILE A 135 -11.27 -2.59 7.92
CA ILE A 135 -10.96 -2.91 9.32
C ILE A 135 -11.96 -3.88 9.96
N LYS A 136 -13.23 -3.87 9.53
CA LYS A 136 -14.26 -4.78 10.06
C LYS A 136 -14.03 -6.23 9.65
N GLU A 137 -13.47 -6.45 8.48
CA GLU A 137 -13.25 -7.79 7.95
C GLU A 137 -11.92 -8.40 8.42
N CYS A 138 -11.02 -7.59 8.98
CA CYS A 138 -9.72 -8.06 9.42
C CYS A 138 -9.79 -8.60 10.84
N SER A 139 -9.36 -9.84 11.03
CA SER A 139 -9.23 -10.53 12.32
C SER A 139 -7.79 -10.57 12.84
N HIS A 140 -6.81 -10.37 11.96
CA HIS A 140 -5.39 -10.50 12.23
C HIS A 140 -4.58 -9.28 11.79
N VAL A 141 -3.36 -9.20 12.29
CA VAL A 141 -2.25 -8.36 11.80
C VAL A 141 -1.01 -9.22 11.69
N PHE A 142 0.02 -8.77 11.00
CA PHE A 142 1.33 -9.41 11.05
C PHE A 142 2.15 -8.89 12.22
N SER A 143 2.91 -9.79 12.86
CA SER A 143 4.01 -9.41 13.76
C SER A 143 5.19 -8.86 12.97
N ASP A 144 6.16 -8.25 13.64
CA ASP A 144 7.41 -7.82 13.02
C ASP A 144 8.18 -9.02 12.43
N SER A 145 8.02 -10.23 12.97
CA SER A 145 8.60 -11.48 12.44
C SER A 145 7.80 -12.13 11.31
N GLY A 146 6.60 -11.62 10.99
CA GLY A 146 5.76 -12.13 9.90
C GLY A 146 4.74 -13.18 10.29
N GLU A 147 4.54 -13.44 11.57
CA GLU A 147 3.50 -14.33 12.07
C GLU A 147 2.16 -13.60 12.15
N LEU A 148 1.07 -14.36 12.03
CA LEU A 148 -0.28 -13.80 12.23
C LEU A 148 -0.57 -13.66 13.72
N LEU A 149 -0.93 -12.45 14.13
CA LEU A 149 -1.39 -12.12 15.47
C LEU A 149 -2.85 -11.70 15.43
N THR A 150 -3.59 -11.94 16.52
CA THR A 150 -4.95 -11.41 16.67
C THR A 150 -4.94 -9.87 16.59
N PHE A 151 -5.81 -9.32 15.77
CA PHE A 151 -6.00 -7.87 15.67
C PHE A 151 -6.79 -7.35 16.88
N GLY A 152 -6.09 -7.15 17.98
CA GLY A 152 -6.66 -6.79 19.29
C GLY A 152 -7.08 -5.32 19.41
N GLY A 153 -7.80 -5.03 20.49
CA GLY A 153 -8.40 -3.71 20.73
C GLY A 153 -7.43 -2.54 20.75
N ALA A 154 -6.22 -2.72 21.30
CA ALA A 154 -5.20 -1.67 21.35
C ALA A 154 -4.71 -1.29 19.93
N MET A 155 -4.42 -2.27 19.09
CA MET A 155 -3.99 -2.06 17.70
C MET A 155 -5.12 -1.46 16.86
N ARG A 156 -6.38 -1.90 17.07
CA ARG A 156 -7.55 -1.30 16.41
C ARG A 156 -7.71 0.17 16.76
N LYS A 157 -7.58 0.52 18.04
CA LYS A 157 -7.64 1.92 18.49
C LYS A 157 -6.56 2.78 17.85
N GLN A 158 -5.34 2.27 17.72
CA GLN A 158 -4.26 2.98 17.02
C GLN A 158 -4.59 3.21 15.54
N ALA A 159 -5.16 2.20 14.86
CA ALA A 159 -5.58 2.34 13.46
C ALA A 159 -6.69 3.38 13.29
N PHE A 160 -7.72 3.39 14.17
CA PHE A 160 -8.77 4.40 14.18
C PHE A 160 -8.20 5.80 14.42
N TYR A 161 -7.38 5.95 15.46
CA TYR A 161 -6.75 7.24 15.79
C TYR A 161 -5.93 7.78 14.59
N LYS A 162 -5.16 6.92 13.95
CA LYS A 162 -4.33 7.32 12.81
C LYS A 162 -5.17 7.67 11.58
N CYS A 163 -6.25 6.95 11.33
CA CYS A 163 -7.19 7.29 10.27
C CYS A 163 -7.83 8.67 10.49
N ASP A 164 -8.31 8.94 11.73
CA ASP A 164 -8.91 10.22 12.10
C ASP A 164 -7.88 11.37 12.03
N GLU A 165 -6.64 11.13 12.46
CA GLU A 165 -5.55 12.09 12.34
C GLU A 165 -5.31 12.50 10.88
N TYR A 166 -5.23 11.55 9.97
CA TYR A 166 -5.04 11.83 8.55
C TYR A 166 -6.26 12.53 7.92
N ALA A 167 -7.45 12.06 8.23
CA ALA A 167 -8.70 12.67 7.75
C ALA A 167 -8.85 14.11 8.24
N SER A 168 -8.48 14.42 9.49
CA SER A 168 -8.54 15.78 10.05
C SER A 168 -7.57 16.75 9.36
N LYS A 169 -6.51 16.23 8.73
CA LYS A 169 -5.58 17.00 7.87
C LYS A 169 -6.09 17.16 6.43
N GLY A 170 -7.30 16.70 6.12
CA GLY A 170 -7.87 16.74 4.78
C GLY A 170 -7.25 15.73 3.81
N LEU A 171 -6.61 14.68 4.32
CA LEU A 171 -6.03 13.64 3.49
C LEU A 171 -7.07 12.56 3.19
N ARG A 172 -7.03 12.03 1.96
CA ARG A 172 -7.75 10.82 1.59
C ARG A 172 -7.02 9.61 2.19
N VAL A 173 -7.75 8.73 2.87
CA VAL A 173 -7.17 7.54 3.52
C VAL A 173 -7.68 6.28 2.83
N ILE A 174 -6.76 5.42 2.43
CA ILE A 174 -7.03 4.10 1.86
C ILE A 174 -6.44 3.04 2.80
N ALA A 175 -7.23 2.04 3.14
CA ALA A 175 -6.82 0.90 3.96
C ALA A 175 -6.44 -0.30 3.10
N PHE A 176 -5.53 -1.12 3.61
CA PHE A 176 -4.97 -2.28 2.93
C PHE A 176 -5.02 -3.52 3.83
N SER A 177 -5.32 -4.66 3.21
CA SER A 177 -5.32 -5.97 3.87
C SER A 177 -4.85 -7.08 2.93
N GLN A 178 -4.36 -8.16 3.51
CA GLN A 178 -3.91 -9.35 2.81
C GLN A 178 -4.57 -10.58 3.43
N GLN A 179 -5.04 -11.51 2.60
CA GLN A 179 -5.56 -12.78 3.08
C GLN A 179 -4.46 -13.83 3.14
N VAL A 180 -4.33 -14.48 4.27
CA VAL A 180 -3.41 -15.60 4.51
C VAL A 180 -4.17 -16.71 5.21
N ASP A 181 -4.13 -17.92 4.66
CA ASP A 181 -4.81 -19.11 5.21
C ASP A 181 -6.31 -18.87 5.48
N GLY A 182 -6.98 -18.11 4.61
CA GLY A 182 -8.40 -17.77 4.75
C GLY A 182 -8.70 -16.57 5.66
N GLU A 183 -7.73 -16.09 6.43
CA GLU A 183 -7.89 -14.98 7.38
C GLU A 183 -7.40 -13.66 6.79
N TRP A 184 -8.14 -12.56 7.03
CA TRP A 184 -7.74 -11.23 6.61
C TRP A 184 -6.86 -10.57 7.68
N ALA A 185 -5.64 -10.20 7.27
CA ALA A 185 -4.70 -9.42 8.06
C ALA A 185 -4.73 -7.95 7.63
N PHE A 186 -4.95 -7.06 8.59
CA PHE A 186 -4.88 -5.62 8.37
C PHE A 186 -3.42 -5.18 8.25
N LEU A 187 -3.06 -4.54 7.14
CA LEU A 187 -1.68 -4.10 6.89
C LEU A 187 -1.45 -2.67 7.35
N GLY A 188 -2.44 -1.80 7.16
CA GLY A 188 -2.30 -0.39 7.48
C GLY A 188 -3.06 0.54 6.55
N LEU A 189 -2.58 1.77 6.49
CA LEU A 189 -3.19 2.90 5.77
C LEU A 189 -2.17 3.59 4.87
N MET A 190 -2.63 4.10 3.73
CA MET A 190 -1.94 5.14 2.98
C MET A 190 -2.79 6.40 2.98
N ALA A 191 -2.19 7.51 3.35
CA ALA A 191 -2.82 8.82 3.29
C ALA A 191 -2.27 9.61 2.11
N MET A 192 -3.14 10.33 1.42
CA MET A 192 -2.76 11.05 0.21
C MET A 192 -3.43 12.42 0.13
N LYS A 193 -2.71 13.33 -0.47
CA LYS A 193 -3.20 14.65 -0.83
C LYS A 193 -3.71 14.61 -2.27
N ASP A 194 -4.92 15.13 -2.45
CA ASP A 194 -5.51 15.37 -3.78
C ASP A 194 -4.76 16.44 -4.55
#